data_705b090ae71e6ff54cfab05673bb992a
#
_entry.id   705b090ae71e6ff54cfab05673bb992a
#
_cell.length_a   1.000
_cell.length_b   1.000
_cell.length_c   1.000
_cell.angle_alpha   90.00
_cell.angle_beta   90.00
_cell.angle_gamma   90.00
#
_symmetry.space_group_name_H-M   'P 1'
#
loop_
_entity.id
_entity.type
_entity.pdbx_description
1 polymer ?
#
loop_
_entity_poly.entity_id
_entity_poly.type
_entity_poly.pdbx_seq_one_letter_code
_entity_poly.pdbx_strand_id
1 'polypeptide(L)'
;MKKFFLTLLIFILITRPVALAQKKSLTIERCDPPCWWTGMKNPKLELLFQGKNIQDYSIKFNNNHISLDTIIKPDNTNYLVLRLTIGPEAIAGKFNITFIKGKQTIHYPYELKERKSGDDSRQGLNSTDLIYLLMPDRFSDGDTMNDHIAGMQDAQFCRDSLFSRHGGDLQGIINHLDYFTDLGVTALWLTPVFETDQPFASYHGYAVTDHYLVDPRLGNNQLYADFVRKC
;
A
#
# COMPACT_ATOMS: atom_id res chain seq x y z
N MET A 1 -70.36 -29.33 -43.43
CA MET A 1 -68.95 -29.49 -43.02
C MET A 1 -68.55 -28.22 -42.24
N LYS A 2 -68.58 -28.29 -40.92
CA LYS A 2 -68.25 -27.16 -40.06
C LYS A 2 -66.81 -27.33 -39.59
N LYS A 3 -65.94 -26.37 -39.92
CA LYS A 3 -64.52 -26.32 -39.41
C LYS A 3 -64.50 -25.68 -38.05
N PHE A 4 -64.08 -26.43 -37.05
CA PHE A 4 -63.83 -25.92 -35.71
C PHE A 4 -62.39 -25.27 -35.70
N PHE A 5 -62.33 -23.98 -35.39
CA PHE A 5 -61.05 -23.29 -35.08
C PHE A 5 -60.82 -23.36 -33.57
N LEU A 6 -59.80 -24.09 -33.18
CA LEU A 6 -59.34 -24.18 -31.78
C LEU A 6 -58.34 -23.07 -31.59
N THR A 7 -58.69 -22.04 -30.85
CA THR A 7 -57.78 -20.93 -30.49
C THR A 7 -57.04 -21.31 -29.23
N LEU A 8 -55.74 -21.63 -29.33
CA LEU A 8 -54.86 -21.93 -28.20
C LEU A 8 -54.35 -20.60 -27.62
N LEU A 9 -54.84 -20.24 -26.42
CA LEU A 9 -54.39 -19.06 -25.68
C LEU A 9 -53.13 -19.43 -24.91
N ILE A 10 -51.98 -19.02 -25.41
CA ILE A 10 -50.67 -19.21 -24.69
C ILE A 10 -50.55 -18.08 -23.67
N PHE A 11 -50.70 -18.41 -22.39
CA PHE A 11 -50.40 -17.51 -21.27
C PHE A 11 -48.87 -17.49 -21.07
N ILE A 12 -48.21 -16.48 -21.60
CA ILE A 12 -46.78 -16.25 -21.31
C ILE A 12 -46.70 -15.61 -19.92
N LEU A 13 -46.35 -16.40 -18.89
CA LEU A 13 -45.94 -15.92 -17.58
C LEU A 13 -44.59 -15.20 -17.73
N ILE A 14 -44.61 -13.89 -17.82
CA ILE A 14 -43.40 -13.08 -17.73
C ILE A 14 -42.94 -13.08 -16.28
N THR A 15 -42.15 -14.06 -15.89
CA THR A 15 -41.40 -14.02 -14.66
C THR A 15 -40.29 -12.98 -14.83
N ARG A 16 -40.53 -11.76 -14.33
CA ARG A 16 -39.45 -10.77 -14.17
C ARG A 16 -38.41 -11.36 -13.20
N PRO A 17 -37.15 -11.52 -13.60
CA PRO A 17 -36.09 -11.85 -12.63
C PRO A 17 -36.04 -10.69 -11.64
N VAL A 18 -36.40 -10.92 -10.38
CA VAL A 18 -36.10 -10.03 -9.29
C VAL A 18 -34.56 -10.08 -9.18
N ALA A 19 -33.91 -9.09 -9.76
CA ALA A 19 -32.50 -8.88 -9.55
C ALA A 19 -32.33 -8.60 -8.04
N LEU A 20 -31.99 -9.64 -7.28
CA LEU A 20 -31.49 -9.49 -5.92
C LEU A 20 -30.23 -8.64 -6.04
N ALA A 21 -30.36 -7.34 -5.76
CA ALA A 21 -29.24 -6.45 -5.64
C ALA A 21 -28.32 -7.05 -4.58
N GLN A 22 -27.27 -7.72 -5.04
CA GLN A 22 -26.25 -8.28 -4.18
C GLN A 22 -25.64 -7.10 -3.40
N LYS A 23 -25.99 -7.01 -2.12
CA LYS A 23 -25.58 -5.93 -1.24
C LYS A 23 -24.05 -6.04 -1.13
N LYS A 24 -23.35 -5.23 -1.95
CA LYS A 24 -21.89 -5.24 -2.03
C LYS A 24 -21.35 -4.98 -0.62
N SER A 25 -20.65 -5.95 -0.05
CA SER A 25 -20.04 -5.80 1.26
C SER A 25 -18.95 -4.72 1.20
N LEU A 26 -18.70 -4.02 2.31
CA LEU A 26 -17.54 -3.14 2.42
C LEU A 26 -16.29 -3.95 2.08
N THR A 27 -15.49 -3.43 1.19
CA THR A 27 -14.10 -3.84 1.02
C THR A 27 -13.26 -2.72 1.60
N ILE A 28 -12.41 -3.03 2.56
CA ILE A 28 -11.38 -2.10 3.02
C ILE A 28 -10.26 -2.19 2.01
N GLU A 29 -10.07 -1.11 1.27
CA GLU A 29 -9.13 -1.04 0.15
C GLU A 29 -7.72 -0.77 0.67
N ARG A 30 -7.62 0.04 1.75
CA ARG A 30 -6.34 0.48 2.32
C ARG A 30 -6.48 0.87 3.79
N CYS A 31 -5.41 0.67 4.54
CA CYS A 31 -5.21 1.20 5.89
C CYS A 31 -3.79 1.74 6.02
N ASP A 32 -3.65 3.00 6.40
CA ASP A 32 -2.37 3.67 6.60
C ASP A 32 -2.21 4.19 8.04
N PRO A 33 -1.06 3.93 8.68
CA PRO A 33 0.01 3.03 8.26
C PRO A 33 -0.43 1.56 8.28
N PRO A 34 0.17 0.67 7.45
CA PRO A 34 -0.25 -0.73 7.33
C PRO A 34 0.08 -1.61 8.55
N CYS A 35 0.98 -1.14 9.39
CA CYS A 35 1.33 -1.76 10.67
C CYS A 35 1.93 -0.71 11.60
N TRP A 36 2.05 -1.03 12.91
CA TRP A 36 2.71 -0.17 13.88
C TRP A 36 3.55 -0.99 14.87
N TRP A 37 4.11 -0.35 15.90
CA TRP A 37 4.96 -1.00 16.89
C TRP A 37 4.45 -0.77 18.31
N THR A 38 4.65 -1.77 19.17
CA THR A 38 4.51 -1.63 20.61
C THR A 38 5.68 -0.84 21.20
N GLY A 39 5.54 -0.31 22.41
CA GLY A 39 6.64 0.36 23.14
C GLY A 39 7.13 1.66 22.51
N MET A 40 6.32 2.32 21.67
CA MET A 40 6.64 3.64 21.14
C MET A 40 6.56 4.71 22.23
N LYS A 41 7.50 5.67 22.25
CA LYS A 41 7.50 6.80 23.20
C LYS A 41 6.19 7.62 23.12
N ASN A 42 5.67 7.85 21.90
CA ASN A 42 4.34 8.38 21.70
C ASN A 42 3.36 7.22 21.54
N PRO A 43 2.42 7.02 22.49
CA PRO A 43 1.46 5.93 22.41
C PRO A 43 0.31 6.18 21.43
N LYS A 44 0.22 7.37 20.85
CA LYS A 44 -0.87 7.75 19.93
C LYS A 44 -0.60 7.23 18.53
N LEU A 45 -1.64 6.64 17.94
CA LEU A 45 -1.64 6.14 16.56
C LEU A 45 -2.89 6.64 15.84
N GLU A 46 -2.73 7.17 14.65
CA GLU A 46 -3.83 7.46 13.74
C GLU A 46 -3.82 6.44 12.59
N LEU A 47 -4.98 5.85 12.33
CA LEU A 47 -5.19 4.93 11.21
C LEU A 47 -6.16 5.55 10.23
N LEU A 48 -5.72 5.79 9.00
CA LEU A 48 -6.58 6.18 7.89
C LEU A 48 -7.06 4.94 7.15
N PHE A 49 -8.36 4.74 7.13
CA PHE A 49 -9.00 3.68 6.34
C PHE A 49 -9.63 4.25 5.08
N GLN A 50 -9.46 3.54 3.97
CA GLN A 50 -10.15 3.78 2.71
C GLN A 50 -11.05 2.60 2.37
N GLY A 51 -12.29 2.89 1.99
CA GLY A 51 -13.26 1.90 1.53
C GLY A 51 -14.58 2.57 1.20
N LYS A 52 -15.32 2.03 0.25
CA LYS A 52 -16.57 2.64 -0.25
C LYS A 52 -17.60 2.84 0.86
N ASN A 53 -17.96 4.11 1.15
CA ASN A 53 -18.89 4.50 2.19
C ASN A 53 -18.55 3.91 3.58
N ILE A 54 -17.26 3.87 3.92
CA ILE A 54 -16.76 3.29 5.17
C ILE A 54 -17.32 3.99 6.41
N GLN A 55 -17.69 5.26 6.31
CA GLN A 55 -18.26 6.05 7.40
C GLN A 55 -19.63 5.56 7.88
N ASP A 56 -20.32 4.72 7.11
CA ASP A 56 -21.60 4.12 7.48
C ASP A 56 -21.47 3.00 8.53
N TYR A 57 -20.24 2.57 8.80
CA TYR A 57 -19.95 1.48 9.74
C TYR A 57 -19.61 2.02 11.11
N SER A 58 -20.15 1.38 12.14
CA SER A 58 -19.67 1.54 13.50
C SER A 58 -18.44 0.69 13.74
N ILE A 59 -17.54 1.18 14.60
CA ILE A 59 -16.27 0.51 14.90
C ILE A 59 -16.37 -0.16 16.27
N LYS A 60 -15.98 -1.43 16.35
CA LYS A 60 -15.75 -2.13 17.61
C LYS A 60 -14.28 -2.57 17.69
N PHE A 61 -13.76 -2.38 18.87
CA PHE A 61 -12.42 -2.77 19.25
C PHE A 61 -12.49 -3.84 20.34
N ASN A 62 -11.72 -4.88 20.22
CA ASN A 62 -11.64 -5.91 21.24
C ASN A 62 -10.16 -6.14 21.59
N ASN A 63 -9.58 -5.17 22.32
CA ASN A 63 -8.22 -5.27 22.83
C ASN A 63 -8.12 -4.47 24.12
N ASN A 64 -7.74 -5.11 25.22
CA ASN A 64 -7.68 -4.50 26.55
C ASN A 64 -6.56 -3.46 26.69
N HIS A 65 -5.57 -3.48 25.81
CA HIS A 65 -4.38 -2.62 25.87
C HIS A 65 -4.35 -1.57 24.77
N ILE A 66 -5.40 -1.50 23.93
CA ILE A 66 -5.54 -0.49 22.88
C ILE A 66 -6.91 0.17 23.04
N SER A 67 -6.95 1.47 23.21
CA SER A 67 -8.20 2.24 23.28
C SER A 67 -8.46 2.99 21.99
N LEU A 68 -9.73 3.06 21.61
CA LEU A 68 -10.24 3.94 20.56
C LEU A 68 -10.59 5.28 21.20
N ASP A 69 -9.80 6.30 20.91
CA ASP A 69 -9.98 7.64 21.50
C ASP A 69 -11.04 8.43 20.74
N THR A 70 -10.95 8.42 19.40
CA THR A 70 -11.83 9.25 18.55
C THR A 70 -11.96 8.62 17.16
N ILE A 71 -13.13 8.80 16.56
CA ILE A 71 -13.40 8.51 15.15
C ILE A 71 -13.60 9.84 14.43
N ILE A 72 -12.79 10.10 13.40
CA ILE A 72 -12.91 11.28 12.56
C ILE A 72 -13.49 10.87 11.21
N LYS A 73 -14.52 11.59 10.78
CA LYS A 73 -15.20 11.40 9.50
C LYS A 73 -14.89 12.60 8.60
N PRO A 74 -13.95 12.49 7.65
CA PRO A 74 -13.69 13.51 6.65
C PRO A 74 -14.94 13.75 5.76
N ASP A 75 -14.92 14.83 4.95
CA ASP A 75 -16.02 15.14 4.03
C ASP A 75 -16.25 14.02 3.00
N ASN A 76 -15.18 13.37 2.56
CA ASN A 76 -15.28 12.21 1.68
C ASN A 76 -15.66 10.95 2.48
N THR A 77 -16.87 10.45 2.27
CA THR A 77 -17.45 9.29 2.98
C THR A 77 -16.68 7.98 2.79
N ASN A 78 -15.74 7.92 1.85
CA ASN A 78 -14.89 6.76 1.59
C ASN A 78 -13.66 6.69 2.51
N TYR A 79 -13.46 7.68 3.37
CA TYR A 79 -12.35 7.72 4.32
C TYR A 79 -12.84 7.77 5.76
N LEU A 80 -12.10 7.13 6.66
CA LEU A 80 -12.35 7.13 8.10
C LEU A 80 -11.01 7.14 8.83
N VAL A 81 -10.86 8.04 9.82
CA VAL A 81 -9.66 8.07 10.66
C VAL A 81 -10.02 7.59 12.06
N LEU A 82 -9.25 6.63 12.56
CA LEU A 82 -9.31 6.16 13.94
C LEU A 82 -8.10 6.69 14.71
N ARG A 83 -8.34 7.41 15.79
CA ARG A 83 -7.31 7.77 16.76
C ARG A 83 -7.28 6.75 17.88
N LEU A 84 -6.14 6.15 18.09
CA LEU A 84 -5.92 5.07 19.04
C LEU A 84 -4.86 5.48 20.06
N THR A 85 -4.97 4.90 21.26
CA THR A 85 -3.87 4.89 22.23
C THR A 85 -3.43 3.45 22.46
N ILE A 86 -2.14 3.18 22.23
CA ILE A 86 -1.52 1.90 22.49
C ILE A 86 -0.95 1.94 23.90
N GLY A 87 -1.52 1.14 24.80
CA GLY A 87 -1.06 1.07 26.19
C GLY A 87 0.33 0.45 26.32
N PRO A 88 1.03 0.71 27.44
CA PRO A 88 2.38 0.20 27.66
C PRO A 88 2.46 -1.34 27.72
N GLU A 89 1.35 -1.99 28.12
CA GLU A 89 1.23 -3.45 28.21
C GLU A 89 0.72 -4.09 26.89
N ALA A 90 0.67 -3.32 25.80
CA ALA A 90 0.26 -3.86 24.52
C ALA A 90 1.27 -4.88 23.99
N ILE A 91 0.79 -6.05 23.62
CA ILE A 91 1.59 -7.15 23.11
C ILE A 91 1.62 -7.11 21.59
N ALA A 92 2.79 -7.39 21.00
CA ALA A 92 2.93 -7.53 19.55
C ALA A 92 2.09 -8.69 19.02
N GLY A 93 1.51 -8.51 17.86
CA GLY A 93 0.64 -9.48 17.21
C GLY A 93 -0.48 -8.82 16.40
N LYS A 94 -1.35 -9.66 15.83
CA LYS A 94 -2.51 -9.21 15.06
C LYS A 94 -3.73 -9.11 15.96
N PHE A 95 -4.49 -8.03 15.81
CA PHE A 95 -5.81 -7.87 16.41
C PHE A 95 -6.81 -7.39 15.36
N ASN A 96 -8.11 -7.61 15.61
CA ASN A 96 -9.14 -7.23 14.66
C ASN A 96 -9.78 -5.88 15.00
N ILE A 97 -9.84 -5.02 14.01
CA ILE A 97 -10.69 -3.83 14.00
C ILE A 97 -11.99 -4.25 13.31
N THR A 98 -13.12 -4.16 14.03
CA THR A 98 -14.40 -4.68 13.56
C THR A 98 -15.30 -3.55 13.07
N PHE A 99 -15.70 -3.62 11.82
CA PHE A 99 -16.63 -2.70 11.16
C PHE A 99 -18.02 -3.32 11.10
N ILE A 100 -19.06 -2.64 11.59
CA ILE A 100 -20.42 -3.16 11.71
C ILE A 100 -21.42 -2.20 11.07
N LYS A 101 -22.29 -2.73 10.17
CA LYS A 101 -23.43 -2.04 9.58
C LYS A 101 -24.65 -2.98 9.51
N GLY A 102 -25.61 -2.80 10.39
CA GLY A 102 -26.76 -3.70 10.50
C GLY A 102 -26.33 -5.13 10.82
N LYS A 103 -26.60 -6.08 9.93
CA LYS A 103 -26.19 -7.48 10.05
C LYS A 103 -24.80 -7.78 9.47
N GLN A 104 -24.18 -6.80 8.82
CA GLN A 104 -22.87 -6.96 8.18
C GLN A 104 -21.76 -6.68 9.18
N THR A 105 -20.82 -7.60 9.30
CA THR A 105 -19.63 -7.47 10.14
C THR A 105 -18.39 -7.82 9.34
N ILE A 106 -17.37 -6.97 9.43
CA ILE A 106 -16.09 -7.14 8.74
C ILE A 106 -14.99 -7.01 9.77
N HIS A 107 -14.08 -7.96 9.78
CA HIS A 107 -12.91 -7.97 10.64
C HIS A 107 -11.68 -7.59 9.81
N TYR A 108 -11.05 -6.48 10.14
CA TYR A 108 -9.80 -6.05 9.54
C TYR A 108 -8.65 -6.40 10.48
N PRO A 109 -7.75 -7.33 10.10
CA PRO A 109 -6.59 -7.67 10.91
C PRO A 109 -5.54 -6.56 10.82
N TYR A 110 -5.19 -5.96 11.95
CA TYR A 110 -4.12 -4.98 12.05
C TYR A 110 -2.98 -5.54 12.89
N GLU A 111 -1.73 -5.27 12.50
CA GLU A 111 -0.54 -5.83 13.14
C GLU A 111 0.21 -4.78 13.97
N LEU A 112 0.45 -5.10 15.23
CA LEU A 112 1.48 -4.45 16.04
C LEU A 112 2.73 -5.33 16.04
N LYS A 113 3.84 -4.76 15.63
CA LYS A 113 5.16 -5.41 15.65
C LYS A 113 5.85 -5.14 16.98
N GLU A 114 6.71 -6.06 17.38
CA GLU A 114 7.59 -5.82 18.50
C GLU A 114 8.67 -4.80 18.11
N ARG A 115 8.81 -3.77 18.94
CA ARG A 115 9.93 -2.86 18.79
C ARG A 115 11.15 -3.48 19.47
N LYS A 116 12.19 -3.76 18.70
CA LYS A 116 13.49 -4.15 19.26
C LYS A 116 14.03 -2.97 20.08
N SER A 117 14.09 -3.15 21.39
CA SER A 117 14.66 -2.16 22.31
C SER A 117 16.17 -2.34 22.40
N GLY A 118 16.91 -1.22 22.47
CA GLY A 118 18.26 -1.20 22.99
C GLY A 118 19.30 -1.93 22.15
N ASP A 119 19.15 -1.94 20.84
CA ASP A 119 20.24 -2.40 19.98
C ASP A 119 21.26 -1.26 19.82
N ASP A 120 22.25 -1.24 20.71
CA ASP A 120 23.43 -0.36 20.62
C ASP A 120 24.28 -0.65 19.37
N SER A 121 23.94 -1.72 18.61
CA SER A 121 24.57 -2.06 17.33
C SER A 121 24.14 -1.13 16.17
N ARG A 122 23.13 -0.28 16.37
CA ARG A 122 22.74 0.72 15.37
C ARG A 122 23.72 1.87 15.34
N GLN A 123 24.80 1.63 14.63
CA GLN A 123 25.79 2.68 14.37
C GLN A 123 25.23 3.64 13.32
N GLY A 124 25.27 4.95 13.60
CA GLY A 124 25.04 5.99 12.63
C GLY A 124 26.25 6.15 11.68
N LEU A 125 26.07 6.91 10.62
CA LEU A 125 27.17 7.26 9.70
C LEU A 125 28.25 8.06 10.43
N ASN A 126 29.51 7.83 10.07
CA ASN A 126 30.66 8.50 10.62
C ASN A 126 31.69 8.84 9.51
N SER A 127 32.84 9.43 9.90
CA SER A 127 33.87 9.90 8.97
C SER A 127 34.59 8.79 8.19
N THR A 128 34.39 7.51 8.52
CA THR A 128 34.96 6.38 7.80
C THR A 128 34.04 5.84 6.71
N ASP A 129 32.81 6.37 6.63
CA ASP A 129 31.82 5.90 5.66
C ASP A 129 32.02 6.57 4.30
N LEU A 130 31.93 5.75 3.25
CA LEU A 130 31.86 6.18 1.86
C LEU A 130 30.41 6.03 1.39
N ILE A 131 29.74 7.17 1.22
CA ILE A 131 28.35 7.21 0.78
C ILE A 131 28.26 7.38 -0.73
N TYR A 132 27.57 6.47 -1.41
CA TYR A 132 27.31 6.55 -2.85
C TYR A 132 25.88 7.03 -3.10
N LEU A 133 25.73 8.26 -3.65
CA LEU A 133 24.42 8.78 -4.07
C LEU A 133 24.05 8.14 -5.40
N LEU A 134 22.89 7.50 -5.44
CA LEU A 134 22.39 6.72 -6.56
C LEU A 134 20.97 7.15 -6.95
N MET A 135 20.76 7.36 -8.24
CA MET A 135 19.43 7.49 -8.84
C MET A 135 19.07 6.17 -9.51
N PRO A 136 18.13 5.35 -8.97
CA PRO A 136 17.84 4.02 -9.50
C PRO A 136 17.55 4.01 -10.99
N ASP A 137 16.65 4.89 -11.46
CA ASP A 137 16.28 5.01 -12.88
C ASP A 137 17.47 5.20 -13.82
N ARG A 138 18.59 5.75 -13.34
CA ARG A 138 19.78 6.10 -14.14
C ARG A 138 20.93 5.12 -13.98
N PHE A 139 20.78 4.09 -13.15
CA PHE A 139 21.89 3.21 -12.83
C PHE A 139 21.93 1.96 -13.72
N SER A 140 21.03 1.03 -13.51
CA SER A 140 20.98 -0.23 -14.24
C SER A 140 19.54 -0.76 -14.29
N ASP A 141 19.14 -1.16 -15.48
CA ASP A 141 17.88 -1.82 -15.75
C ASP A 141 18.08 -3.34 -15.51
N GLY A 142 17.42 -3.86 -14.49
CA GLY A 142 17.51 -5.27 -14.10
C GLY A 142 16.26 -6.07 -14.44
N ASP A 143 15.12 -5.38 -14.67
CA ASP A 143 13.83 -5.98 -15.02
C ASP A 143 13.09 -5.13 -16.06
N THR A 144 13.32 -5.40 -17.33
CA THR A 144 12.67 -4.67 -18.44
C THR A 144 11.14 -4.80 -18.47
N MET A 145 10.55 -5.70 -17.67
CA MET A 145 9.09 -5.87 -17.59
C MET A 145 8.42 -4.75 -16.82
N ASN A 146 9.17 -4.02 -15.99
CA ASN A 146 8.66 -2.90 -15.22
C ASN A 146 8.85 -1.52 -15.87
N ASP A 147 9.52 -1.43 -17.03
CA ASP A 147 9.73 -0.17 -17.76
C ASP A 147 8.43 0.56 -18.11
N HIS A 148 7.37 -0.20 -18.35
CA HIS A 148 6.05 0.31 -18.71
C HIS A 148 4.96 -0.28 -17.82
N ILE A 149 4.41 0.55 -16.96
CA ILE A 149 3.27 0.18 -16.09
C ILE A 149 1.99 0.85 -16.59
N ALA A 150 1.01 0.02 -16.94
CA ALA A 150 -0.28 0.50 -17.41
C ALA A 150 -0.99 1.38 -16.35
N GLY A 151 -1.43 2.56 -16.76
CA GLY A 151 -2.15 3.51 -15.90
C GLY A 151 -1.25 4.54 -15.19
N MET A 152 0.07 4.42 -15.22
CA MET A 152 0.98 5.46 -14.75
C MET A 152 1.03 6.63 -15.75
N GLN A 153 1.06 7.86 -15.22
CA GLN A 153 0.96 9.08 -16.04
C GLN A 153 2.21 9.35 -16.88
N ASP A 154 3.41 9.21 -16.29
CA ASP A 154 4.67 9.37 -17.01
C ASP A 154 5.06 8.03 -17.67
N ALA A 155 4.57 7.84 -18.89
CA ALA A 155 4.83 6.66 -19.70
C ALA A 155 6.04 6.80 -20.63
N GLN A 156 6.78 7.92 -20.57
CA GLN A 156 7.91 8.18 -21.46
C GLN A 156 9.13 7.38 -21.03
N PHE A 157 9.58 6.50 -21.91
CA PHE A 157 10.81 5.74 -21.76
C PHE A 157 11.74 6.09 -22.94
N CYS A 158 12.85 6.78 -22.66
CA CYS A 158 13.81 7.19 -23.69
C CYS A 158 15.17 7.54 -23.06
N ARG A 159 16.15 6.69 -23.25
CA ARG A 159 17.50 6.88 -22.68
C ARG A 159 18.27 8.08 -23.26
N ASP A 160 17.86 8.57 -24.42
CA ASP A 160 18.46 9.76 -25.06
C ASP A 160 17.84 11.07 -24.56
N SER A 161 16.74 11.00 -23.77
CA SER A 161 16.05 12.16 -23.21
C SER A 161 16.44 12.38 -21.75
N LEU A 162 16.84 13.61 -21.40
CA LEU A 162 17.21 13.99 -20.02
C LEU A 162 16.07 13.85 -19.02
N PHE A 163 14.82 14.03 -19.46
CA PHE A 163 13.64 14.10 -18.60
C PHE A 163 12.77 12.86 -18.66
N SER A 164 13.04 11.92 -19.57
CA SER A 164 12.35 10.65 -19.65
C SER A 164 12.95 9.63 -18.69
N ARG A 165 12.19 8.59 -18.39
CA ARG A 165 12.69 7.43 -17.65
C ARG A 165 13.67 6.64 -18.51
N HIS A 166 14.69 6.04 -17.87
CA HIS A 166 15.72 5.22 -18.51
C HIS A 166 15.62 3.73 -18.15
N GLY A 167 14.72 3.34 -17.23
CA GLY A 167 14.43 1.97 -16.87
C GLY A 167 15.33 1.35 -15.80
N GLY A 168 16.26 2.08 -15.23
CA GLY A 168 17.00 1.57 -14.08
C GLY A 168 16.07 1.33 -12.88
N ASP A 169 16.34 0.25 -12.11
CA ASP A 169 15.46 -0.26 -11.07
C ASP A 169 16.22 -0.89 -9.88
N LEU A 170 15.46 -1.35 -8.87
CA LEU A 170 16.04 -2.02 -7.70
C LEU A 170 16.71 -3.34 -8.03
N GLN A 171 16.19 -4.09 -9.03
CA GLN A 171 16.81 -5.32 -9.45
C GLN A 171 18.17 -5.06 -10.11
N GLY A 172 18.27 -4.01 -10.91
CA GLY A 172 19.54 -3.57 -11.49
C GLY A 172 20.58 -3.18 -10.44
N ILE A 173 20.16 -2.52 -9.36
CA ILE A 173 21.04 -2.22 -8.22
C ILE A 173 21.48 -3.51 -7.53
N ILE A 174 20.55 -4.44 -7.27
CA ILE A 174 20.85 -5.74 -6.65
C ILE A 174 21.88 -6.52 -7.46
N ASN A 175 21.76 -6.50 -8.78
CA ASN A 175 22.64 -7.21 -9.68
C ASN A 175 24.09 -6.66 -9.68
N HIS A 176 24.31 -5.46 -9.11
CA HIS A 176 25.59 -4.77 -9.09
C HIS A 176 26.07 -4.42 -7.68
N LEU A 177 25.62 -5.15 -6.63
CA LEU A 177 26.07 -4.90 -5.26
C LEU A 177 27.58 -5.13 -5.10
N ASP A 178 28.15 -6.09 -5.85
CA ASP A 178 29.59 -6.36 -5.84
C ASP A 178 30.40 -5.16 -6.33
N TYR A 179 29.90 -4.41 -7.32
CA TYR A 179 30.54 -3.17 -7.79
C TYR A 179 30.70 -2.16 -6.66
N PHE A 180 29.68 -1.96 -5.80
CA PHE A 180 29.78 -1.04 -4.67
C PHE A 180 30.74 -1.54 -3.61
N THR A 181 30.75 -2.85 -3.36
CA THR A 181 31.71 -3.49 -2.44
C THR A 181 33.14 -3.31 -2.91
N ASP A 182 33.42 -3.57 -4.17
CA ASP A 182 34.74 -3.41 -4.77
C ASP A 182 35.22 -1.95 -4.75
N LEU A 183 34.28 -1.01 -4.87
CA LEU A 183 34.57 0.43 -4.77
C LEU A 183 34.80 0.90 -3.31
N GLY A 184 34.48 0.05 -2.33
CA GLY A 184 34.60 0.38 -0.90
C GLY A 184 33.43 1.22 -0.36
N VAL A 185 32.27 1.22 -1.02
CA VAL A 185 31.08 1.92 -0.56
C VAL A 185 30.54 1.24 0.69
N THR A 186 30.26 2.02 1.74
CA THR A 186 29.70 1.52 3.00
C THR A 186 28.22 1.87 3.16
N ALA A 187 27.71 2.84 2.38
CA ALA A 187 26.29 3.22 2.42
C ALA A 187 25.80 3.65 1.03
N LEU A 188 24.62 3.19 0.64
CA LEU A 188 23.91 3.66 -0.55
C LEU A 188 22.87 4.70 -0.16
N TRP A 189 22.92 5.86 -0.81
CA TRP A 189 21.90 6.90 -0.69
C TRP A 189 21.10 6.94 -1.99
N LEU A 190 19.96 6.25 -2.00
CA LEU A 190 19.07 6.27 -3.17
C LEU A 190 18.28 7.58 -3.21
N THR A 191 18.01 8.12 -4.42
CA THR A 191 16.88 9.04 -4.57
C THR A 191 15.59 8.29 -4.21
N PRO A 192 14.47 8.98 -3.85
CA PRO A 192 13.30 8.29 -3.34
C PRO A 192 12.78 7.20 -4.27
N VAL A 193 12.52 6.03 -3.70
CA VAL A 193 12.02 4.84 -4.44
C VAL A 193 10.52 4.66 -4.31
N PHE A 194 9.84 5.56 -3.61
CA PHE A 194 8.39 5.52 -3.44
C PHE A 194 7.66 5.88 -4.73
N GLU A 195 6.40 5.44 -4.83
CA GLU A 195 5.58 5.73 -5.99
C GLU A 195 5.56 7.22 -6.32
N THR A 196 5.82 7.54 -7.58
CA THR A 196 5.85 8.90 -8.12
C THR A 196 5.01 8.95 -9.39
N ASP A 197 3.67 8.88 -9.25
CA ASP A 197 2.74 8.92 -10.38
C ASP A 197 2.47 10.37 -10.81
N GLN A 198 3.50 11.00 -11.36
CA GLN A 198 3.46 12.36 -11.89
C GLN A 198 3.44 12.32 -13.43
N PRO A 199 2.87 13.33 -14.09
CA PRO A 199 2.75 13.34 -15.55
C PRO A 199 4.08 13.61 -16.28
N PHE A 200 5.12 14.04 -15.56
CA PHE A 200 6.40 14.43 -16.15
C PHE A 200 7.54 14.30 -15.15
N ALA A 201 8.72 13.89 -15.65
CA ALA A 201 9.98 13.82 -14.90
C ALA A 201 9.90 12.96 -13.61
N SER A 202 9.09 11.91 -13.60
CA SER A 202 8.91 11.05 -12.43
C SER A 202 10.15 10.24 -12.03
N TYR A 203 11.14 10.16 -12.92
CA TYR A 203 12.36 9.36 -12.77
C TYR A 203 13.20 9.67 -11.52
N HIS A 204 13.16 10.90 -11.03
CA HIS A 204 13.98 11.31 -9.89
C HIS A 204 13.39 10.93 -8.52
N GLY A 205 12.09 10.59 -8.43
CA GLY A 205 11.42 10.13 -7.21
C GLY A 205 11.03 11.20 -6.20
N TYR A 206 11.34 12.49 -6.40
CA TYR A 206 11.13 13.54 -5.39
C TYR A 206 9.71 14.12 -5.33
N ALA A 207 8.78 13.63 -6.16
CA ALA A 207 7.37 14.05 -6.15
C ALA A 207 6.46 12.86 -5.76
N VAL A 208 6.69 12.30 -4.57
CA VAL A 208 6.04 11.10 -4.05
C VAL A 208 4.51 11.25 -4.02
N THR A 209 3.80 10.28 -4.58
CA THR A 209 2.34 10.17 -4.55
C THR A 209 1.84 9.15 -3.54
N ASP A 210 2.65 8.14 -3.21
CA ASP A 210 2.35 7.18 -2.16
C ASP A 210 3.60 6.82 -1.35
N HIS A 211 3.59 7.15 -0.04
CA HIS A 211 4.71 6.92 0.88
C HIS A 211 4.82 5.48 1.41
N TYR A 212 3.89 4.60 1.06
CA TYR A 212 3.85 3.21 1.53
C TYR A 212 4.08 2.19 0.41
N LEU A 213 4.17 2.66 -0.83
CA LEU A 213 4.41 1.83 -2.00
C LEU A 213 5.73 2.21 -2.66
N VAL A 214 6.50 1.22 -3.05
CA VAL A 214 7.62 1.39 -3.99
C VAL A 214 7.04 1.64 -5.37
N ASP A 215 7.64 2.56 -6.13
CA ASP A 215 7.25 2.84 -7.53
C ASP A 215 7.31 1.53 -8.33
N PRO A 216 6.21 1.11 -8.95
CA PRO A 216 6.17 -0.18 -9.66
C PRO A 216 7.16 -0.27 -10.83
N ARG A 217 7.63 0.88 -11.34
CA ARG A 217 8.69 0.95 -12.36
C ARG A 217 10.10 0.79 -11.78
N LEU A 218 10.23 0.77 -10.45
CA LEU A 218 11.48 0.46 -9.74
C LEU A 218 11.43 -0.91 -9.07
N GLY A 219 10.23 -1.53 -8.98
CA GLY A 219 10.02 -2.81 -8.34
C GLY A 219 8.80 -2.82 -7.42
N ASN A 220 8.93 -3.40 -6.24
CA ASN A 220 7.85 -3.50 -5.25
C ASN A 220 8.40 -3.52 -3.82
N ASN A 221 7.51 -3.43 -2.83
CA ASN A 221 7.89 -3.42 -1.40
C ASN A 221 8.68 -4.66 -0.99
N GLN A 222 8.38 -5.83 -1.56
CA GLN A 222 9.12 -7.06 -1.25
C GLN A 222 10.55 -6.99 -1.81
N LEU A 223 10.71 -6.56 -3.05
CA LEU A 223 12.02 -6.41 -3.68
C LEU A 223 12.88 -5.37 -2.94
N TYR A 224 12.27 -4.29 -2.45
CA TYR A 224 12.97 -3.31 -1.61
C TYR A 224 13.45 -3.91 -0.29
N ALA A 225 12.60 -4.71 0.37
CA ALA A 225 13.01 -5.43 1.59
C ALA A 225 14.15 -6.44 1.30
N ASP A 226 14.12 -7.09 0.14
CA ASP A 226 15.18 -8.02 -0.30
C ASP A 226 16.48 -7.27 -0.59
N PHE A 227 16.40 -6.12 -1.24
CA PHE A 227 17.53 -5.22 -1.47
C PHE A 227 18.20 -4.83 -0.15
N VAL A 228 17.42 -4.32 0.82
CA VAL A 228 17.95 -3.92 2.14
C VAL A 228 18.62 -5.08 2.88
N ARG A 229 18.11 -6.32 2.73
CA ARG A 229 18.76 -7.50 3.35
C ARG A 229 20.07 -7.93 2.67
N LYS A 230 20.24 -7.58 1.41
CA LYS A 230 21.46 -7.93 0.63
C LYS A 230 22.57 -6.89 0.83
N CYS A 231 22.22 -5.63 1.14
CA CYS A 231 23.16 -4.62 1.61
C CYS A 231 23.64 -4.88 3.04
#